data_8479e36acb3210760c48ae031049b2aa
#
_entry.id   8479e36acb3210760c48ae031049b2aa
#
_cell.length_a   1.000
_cell.length_b   1.000
_cell.length_c   1.000
_cell.angle_alpha   90.00
_cell.angle_beta   90.00
_cell.angle_gamma   90.00
#
_symmetry.space_group_name_H-M   'P 1'
#
loop_
_entity.id
_entity.type
_entity.pdbx_description
1 polymer ?
#
loop_
_entity_poly.entity_id
_entity_poly.type
_entity_poly.pdbx_seq_one_letter_code
_entity_poly.pdbx_strand_id
1 'polypeptide(L)'
;LVRFNYPDSNRLVLEHAETRVVLLESGQIYANYLHQNTSRKPTFFNVGGIELKYLSFLKLLAEIMQRAILLQTNATKSKQKTLNKASLEAVELANFLLQNRKSKRLMDLHKTMYSTCKKTTSFNSQVICDIERTVVESKGTTVQSITVKFNTPRNCKTFNTKSHFFVELGIYPRNRIAIPIKANKNYQRFQDLIKKGWTCKTFGLTSNLQIVAYLSKEKEIKQRKNILGIDINAKYFAISVVSPQGKVLYQTYFGKRIWAKRKKIMKRRALLQSLNATKKLKTLRNRERDFVKTNLGQIVREIIKIATKYDADISIEKLKRFNPKGKRFNKTVMRIPFYRFKQILEQRCFDNDIPLNIVDSWHTSKWCSHCGAVGNGHNSTNYSLFKCKCGQTVNSDRKASLAVAVKSLLVRNKHNLSNSAFFQFTNGRVSVNGLLRSDDVGLNQIAVQHSNQSMESQ
;
A
#
# COMPACT_ATOMS: atom_id res chain seq x y z
N LEU A 1 -10.26 5.42 -19.86
CA LEU A 1 -11.33 5.57 -20.85
C LEU A 1 -12.49 6.28 -20.21
N VAL A 2 -12.88 7.42 -20.79
CA VAL A 2 -13.96 8.26 -20.29
C VAL A 2 -15.14 8.15 -21.24
N ARG A 3 -16.30 7.83 -20.72
CA ARG A 3 -17.57 7.88 -21.48
C ARG A 3 -18.36 9.11 -21.08
N PHE A 4 -18.88 9.80 -22.09
CA PHE A 4 -19.84 10.88 -21.94
C PHE A 4 -21.20 10.35 -22.37
N ASN A 5 -22.21 10.47 -21.52
CA ASN A 5 -23.59 10.23 -21.92
C ASN A 5 -24.39 11.56 -21.83
N TYR A 6 -24.92 12.01 -22.94
CA TYR A 6 -26.01 12.97 -23.07
C TYR A 6 -27.17 12.28 -23.80
N PRO A 7 -28.42 12.54 -23.59
CA PRO A 7 -29.00 13.88 -23.73
C PRO A 7 -29.98 14.39 -22.67
N ASP A 8 -30.32 13.81 -21.57
CA ASP A 8 -31.47 14.37 -20.79
C ASP A 8 -31.25 14.59 -19.28
N SER A 9 -30.01 14.73 -18.83
CA SER A 9 -29.75 15.16 -17.47
C SER A 9 -28.41 15.91 -17.43
N ASN A 10 -28.41 17.09 -16.83
CA ASN A 10 -27.21 17.94 -16.58
C ASN A 10 -26.16 17.22 -15.68
N ARG A 11 -25.68 16.07 -16.12
CA ARG A 11 -24.72 15.21 -15.39
C ARG A 11 -23.58 14.80 -16.30
N LEU A 12 -22.35 15.11 -15.90
CA LEU A 12 -21.14 14.60 -16.54
C LEU A 12 -20.77 13.29 -15.86
N VAL A 13 -20.71 12.20 -16.62
CA VAL A 13 -20.32 10.88 -16.12
C VAL A 13 -18.97 10.51 -16.72
N LEU A 14 -17.97 10.30 -15.85
CA LEU A 14 -16.65 9.86 -16.21
C LEU A 14 -16.44 8.41 -15.74
N GLU A 15 -16.23 7.50 -16.68
CA GLU A 15 -15.97 6.09 -16.37
C GLU A 15 -14.51 5.73 -16.69
N HIS A 16 -13.79 5.24 -15.72
CA HIS A 16 -12.49 4.60 -15.87
C HIS A 16 -12.62 3.13 -15.50
N ALA A 17 -11.72 2.27 -15.96
CA ALA A 17 -11.81 0.80 -15.87
C ALA A 17 -12.24 0.23 -14.50
N GLU A 18 -12.17 1.00 -13.44
CA GLU A 18 -12.57 0.59 -12.08
C GLU A 18 -13.41 1.65 -11.34
N THR A 19 -13.71 2.80 -11.98
CA THR A 19 -14.35 3.92 -11.27
C THR A 19 -15.30 4.68 -12.19
N ARG A 20 -16.52 4.90 -11.74
CA ARG A 20 -17.49 5.79 -12.36
C ARG A 20 -17.61 7.06 -11.53
N VAL A 21 -17.31 8.20 -12.13
CA VAL A 21 -17.44 9.53 -11.50
C VAL A 21 -18.59 10.28 -12.16
N VAL A 22 -19.54 10.73 -11.38
CA VAL A 22 -20.67 11.53 -11.83
C VAL A 22 -20.54 12.93 -11.25
N LEU A 23 -20.43 13.92 -12.10
CA LEU A 23 -20.43 15.35 -11.73
C LEU A 23 -21.85 15.90 -11.93
N LEU A 24 -22.40 16.48 -10.88
CA LEU A 24 -23.70 17.18 -10.95
C LEU A 24 -23.47 18.68 -11.12
N GLU A 25 -24.42 19.40 -11.71
CA GLU A 25 -24.38 20.87 -11.83
C GLU A 25 -24.26 21.59 -10.49
N SER A 26 -24.67 20.95 -9.39
CA SER A 26 -24.48 21.44 -8.03
C SER A 26 -23.02 21.44 -7.53
N GLY A 27 -22.05 20.97 -8.34
CA GLY A 27 -20.65 20.80 -7.94
C GLY A 27 -20.41 19.58 -7.06
N GLN A 28 -21.39 18.73 -6.81
CA GLN A 28 -21.22 17.50 -6.05
C GLN A 28 -20.71 16.37 -6.95
N ILE A 29 -19.72 15.64 -6.45
CA ILE A 29 -19.05 14.54 -7.16
C ILE A 29 -19.39 13.23 -6.47
N TYR A 30 -19.91 12.28 -7.25
CA TYR A 30 -20.13 10.91 -6.80
C TYR A 30 -19.18 9.98 -7.55
N ALA A 31 -18.35 9.24 -6.82
CA ALA A 31 -17.49 8.19 -7.37
C ALA A 31 -17.98 6.82 -6.91
N ASN A 32 -18.35 5.95 -7.86
CA ASN A 32 -18.68 4.54 -7.61
C ASN A 32 -17.65 3.66 -8.31
N TYR A 33 -17.08 2.68 -7.59
CA TYR A 33 -16.21 1.66 -8.16
C TYR A 33 -17.05 0.63 -8.93
N LEU A 34 -16.78 0.47 -10.23
CA LEU A 34 -17.43 -0.53 -11.08
C LEU A 34 -16.54 -1.77 -11.16
N HIS A 35 -17.11 -2.92 -10.82
CA HIS A 35 -16.50 -4.21 -11.15
C HIS A 35 -16.69 -4.52 -12.63
N GLN A 36 -15.61 -4.99 -13.26
CA GLN A 36 -15.52 -5.38 -14.67
C GLN A 36 -16.64 -6.35 -15.09
N ASN A 37 -17.36 -6.01 -16.16
CA ASN A 37 -17.71 -6.88 -17.27
C ASN A 37 -18.67 -6.16 -18.22
N THR A 38 -18.16 -5.51 -19.26
CA THR A 38 -18.87 -5.36 -20.54
C THR A 38 -17.85 -5.21 -21.67
N SER A 39 -17.89 -6.14 -22.61
CA SER A 39 -17.17 -6.16 -23.89
C SER A 39 -17.74 -5.12 -24.87
N ARG A 40 -17.37 -3.88 -24.81
CA ARG A 40 -17.57 -2.91 -25.91
C ARG A 40 -16.36 -1.98 -26.02
N LYS A 41 -15.82 -1.88 -27.24
CA LYS A 41 -14.71 -0.98 -27.59
C LYS A 41 -15.16 0.50 -27.47
N PRO A 42 -14.36 1.37 -26.88
CA PRO A 42 -14.68 2.78 -26.74
C PRO A 42 -14.32 3.59 -27.99
N THR A 43 -15.16 4.55 -28.31
CA THR A 43 -14.92 5.61 -29.29
C THR A 43 -14.42 6.87 -28.59
N PHE A 44 -13.34 7.49 -29.11
CA PHE A 44 -12.78 8.73 -28.59
C PHE A 44 -13.49 9.93 -29.17
N PHE A 45 -13.84 10.91 -28.33
CA PHE A 45 -14.22 12.24 -28.74
C PHE A 45 -13.19 13.25 -28.20
N ASN A 46 -12.63 14.05 -29.09
CA ASN A 46 -11.70 15.12 -28.77
C ASN A 46 -12.49 16.40 -28.49
N VAL A 47 -12.55 16.82 -27.22
CA VAL A 47 -13.16 18.09 -26.83
C VAL A 47 -12.03 19.00 -26.37
N GLY A 48 -11.60 19.86 -27.29
CA GLY A 48 -10.44 20.73 -27.12
C GLY A 48 -10.47 21.52 -25.80
N GLY A 49 -9.34 21.51 -25.10
CA GLY A 49 -9.06 22.37 -23.94
C GLY A 49 -9.55 21.88 -22.58
N ILE A 50 -10.43 20.89 -22.49
CA ILE A 50 -10.99 20.37 -21.23
C ILE A 50 -10.13 19.24 -20.66
N GLU A 51 -9.40 18.51 -21.49
CA GLU A 51 -8.59 17.33 -21.11
C GLU A 51 -7.47 17.62 -20.08
N LEU A 52 -6.86 18.76 -20.16
CA LEU A 52 -5.76 19.16 -19.25
C LEU A 52 -6.22 19.52 -17.84
N LYS A 53 -7.41 20.09 -17.69
CA LYS A 53 -7.98 20.43 -16.38
C LYS A 53 -8.49 19.19 -15.63
N TYR A 54 -9.00 18.17 -16.33
CA TYR A 54 -9.52 16.95 -15.73
C TYR A 54 -8.45 15.97 -15.27
N LEU A 55 -7.32 15.88 -15.96
CA LEU A 55 -6.17 15.07 -15.50
C LEU A 55 -5.50 15.67 -14.25
N SER A 56 -5.49 17.00 -14.12
CA SER A 56 -5.08 17.65 -12.86
C SER A 56 -6.09 17.41 -11.75
N PHE A 57 -7.37 17.32 -12.05
CA PHE A 57 -8.46 17.05 -11.11
C PHE A 57 -8.45 15.61 -10.60
N LEU A 58 -8.12 14.62 -11.44
CA LEU A 58 -7.93 13.22 -11.01
C LEU A 58 -6.66 13.03 -10.14
N LYS A 59 -5.67 13.92 -10.24
CA LYS A 59 -4.53 14.00 -9.30
C LYS A 59 -4.90 14.67 -7.98
N LEU A 60 -5.99 15.40 -7.93
CA LEU A 60 -6.57 16.01 -6.73
C LEU A 60 -7.44 15.03 -5.91
N LEU A 61 -7.50 13.74 -6.28
CA LEU A 61 -8.12 12.74 -5.42
C LEU A 61 -7.29 12.64 -4.15
N ALA A 62 -7.85 13.20 -3.08
CA ALA A 62 -7.25 13.17 -1.75
C ALA A 62 -6.81 11.74 -1.41
N GLU A 63 -5.57 11.56 -0.98
CA GLU A 63 -5.10 10.25 -0.54
C GLU A 63 -5.92 9.80 0.66
N ILE A 64 -6.62 8.67 0.52
CA ILE A 64 -7.38 8.06 1.61
C ILE A 64 -6.48 7.08 2.36
N MET A 65 -6.13 7.41 3.57
CA MET A 65 -5.41 6.49 4.46
C MET A 65 -6.37 5.81 5.43
N GLN A 66 -6.20 4.49 5.58
CA GLN A 66 -6.96 3.71 6.56
C GLN A 66 -6.05 3.19 7.68
N ARG A 67 -6.58 3.18 8.90
CA ARG A 67 -5.92 2.64 10.09
C ARG A 67 -6.88 1.79 10.91
N ALA A 68 -6.36 0.74 11.52
CA ALA A 68 -7.07 -0.08 12.47
C ALA A 68 -6.42 0.04 13.85
N ILE A 69 -7.22 0.32 14.88
CA ILE A 69 -6.78 0.35 16.27
C ILE A 69 -7.56 -0.70 17.05
N LEU A 70 -6.85 -1.57 17.74
CA LEU A 70 -7.42 -2.58 18.59
C LEU A 70 -7.70 -1.98 19.99
N LEU A 71 -8.97 -1.85 20.34
CA LEU A 71 -9.45 -1.34 21.61
C LEU A 71 -9.80 -2.51 22.54
N GLN A 72 -9.29 -2.50 23.75
CA GLN A 72 -9.65 -3.47 24.75
C GLN A 72 -10.99 -3.10 25.37
N THR A 73 -11.82 -4.12 25.62
CA THR A 73 -13.14 -3.95 26.24
C THR A 73 -13.10 -4.21 27.76
N ASN A 74 -14.02 -3.58 28.46
CA ASN A 74 -14.27 -3.83 29.90
C ASN A 74 -15.71 -4.34 30.08
N ALA A 75 -16.12 -5.29 29.25
CA ALA A 75 -17.46 -5.86 29.28
C ALA A 75 -17.67 -6.74 30.48
N THR A 76 -18.87 -6.66 31.10
CA THR A 76 -19.31 -7.55 32.19
C THR A 76 -19.38 -9.02 31.74
N LYS A 77 -19.33 -9.96 32.66
CA LYS A 77 -19.41 -11.41 32.37
C LYS A 77 -20.64 -11.77 31.52
N SER A 78 -21.80 -11.17 31.80
CA SER A 78 -23.03 -11.38 31.01
C SER A 78 -22.86 -10.91 29.56
N LYS A 79 -22.36 -9.68 29.34
CA LYS A 79 -22.08 -9.16 28.00
C LYS A 79 -21.02 -10.01 27.27
N GLN A 80 -19.97 -10.46 27.97
CA GLN A 80 -18.97 -11.35 27.38
C GLN A 80 -19.57 -12.65 26.88
N LYS A 81 -20.50 -13.25 27.66
CA LYS A 81 -21.24 -14.48 27.26
C LYS A 81 -21.99 -14.24 25.93
N THR A 82 -22.72 -13.13 25.83
CA THR A 82 -23.48 -12.78 24.60
C THR A 82 -22.55 -12.53 23.42
N LEU A 83 -21.44 -11.81 23.63
CA LEU A 83 -20.46 -11.53 22.58
C LEU A 83 -19.72 -12.78 22.12
N ASN A 84 -19.41 -13.71 23.04
CA ASN A 84 -18.82 -15.01 22.70
C ASN A 84 -19.78 -15.83 21.84
N LYS A 85 -21.06 -15.92 22.25
CA LYS A 85 -22.10 -16.59 21.45
C LYS A 85 -22.16 -16.02 20.04
N ALA A 86 -22.21 -14.69 19.90
CA ALA A 86 -22.25 -14.04 18.61
C ALA A 86 -20.97 -14.29 17.77
N SER A 87 -19.81 -14.36 18.42
CA SER A 87 -18.56 -14.66 17.72
C SER A 87 -18.51 -16.10 17.19
N LEU A 88 -19.02 -17.08 17.94
CA LEU A 88 -19.12 -18.48 17.51
C LEU A 88 -20.12 -18.62 16.36
N GLU A 89 -21.34 -18.09 16.54
CA GLU A 89 -22.38 -18.07 15.51
C GLU A 89 -21.88 -17.42 14.20
N ALA A 90 -21.06 -16.36 14.29
CA ALA A 90 -20.46 -15.74 13.11
C ALA A 90 -19.42 -16.61 12.39
N VAL A 91 -18.66 -17.41 13.13
CA VAL A 91 -17.70 -18.38 12.55
C VAL A 91 -18.46 -19.53 11.87
N GLU A 92 -19.52 -20.05 12.50
CA GLU A 92 -20.38 -21.09 11.93
C GLU A 92 -21.03 -20.63 10.64
N LEU A 93 -21.63 -19.42 10.65
CA LEU A 93 -22.21 -18.82 9.45
C LEU A 93 -21.16 -18.60 8.35
N ALA A 94 -19.99 -18.09 8.69
CA ALA A 94 -18.91 -17.89 7.71
C ALA A 94 -18.46 -19.22 7.09
N ASN A 95 -18.31 -20.28 7.86
CA ASN A 95 -17.95 -21.60 7.36
C ASN A 95 -19.05 -22.20 6.49
N PHE A 96 -20.32 -22.07 6.90
CA PHE A 96 -21.46 -22.48 6.08
C PHE A 96 -21.45 -21.77 4.73
N LEU A 97 -21.26 -20.46 4.69
CA LEU A 97 -21.17 -19.67 3.46
C LEU A 97 -19.95 -20.07 2.61
N LEU A 98 -18.78 -20.35 3.22
CA LEU A 98 -17.57 -20.78 2.51
C LEU A 98 -17.75 -22.12 1.82
N GLN A 99 -18.46 -23.06 2.45
CA GLN A 99 -18.74 -24.39 1.90
C GLN A 99 -19.75 -24.35 0.76
N ASN A 100 -20.75 -23.45 0.84
CA ASN A 100 -21.86 -23.39 -0.09
C ASN A 100 -21.70 -22.31 -1.18
N ARG A 101 -20.64 -21.49 -1.16
CA ARG A 101 -20.43 -20.45 -2.17
C ARG A 101 -20.06 -21.05 -3.53
N LYS A 102 -20.87 -20.77 -4.56
CA LYS A 102 -20.61 -21.15 -5.96
C LYS A 102 -19.80 -20.06 -6.70
N SER A 103 -19.85 -18.82 -6.24
CA SER A 103 -19.22 -17.65 -6.86
C SER A 103 -18.47 -16.79 -5.82
N LYS A 104 -17.46 -16.05 -6.27
CA LYS A 104 -16.78 -15.01 -5.48
C LYS A 104 -17.40 -13.63 -5.67
N ARG A 105 -18.57 -13.53 -6.29
CA ARG A 105 -19.31 -12.28 -6.42
C ARG A 105 -20.30 -12.15 -5.26
N LEU A 106 -20.26 -10.99 -4.59
CA LEU A 106 -21.13 -10.73 -3.42
C LEU A 106 -22.61 -10.83 -3.76
N MET A 107 -23.03 -10.28 -4.90
CA MET A 107 -24.42 -10.29 -5.31
C MET A 107 -24.97 -11.69 -5.55
N ASP A 108 -24.17 -12.58 -6.14
CA ASP A 108 -24.56 -13.97 -6.38
C ASP A 108 -24.72 -14.72 -5.05
N LEU A 109 -23.74 -14.56 -4.13
CA LEU A 109 -23.80 -15.16 -2.81
C LEU A 109 -25.01 -14.66 -2.03
N HIS A 110 -25.26 -13.35 -2.04
CA HIS A 110 -26.39 -12.73 -1.35
C HIS A 110 -27.73 -13.25 -1.88
N LYS A 111 -27.93 -13.26 -3.21
CA LYS A 111 -29.18 -13.74 -3.84
C LYS A 111 -29.47 -15.21 -3.49
N THR A 112 -28.43 -16.05 -3.44
CA THR A 112 -28.62 -17.50 -3.23
C THR A 112 -28.69 -17.91 -1.78
N MET A 113 -27.98 -17.21 -0.86
CA MET A 113 -27.78 -17.66 0.52
C MET A 113 -28.43 -16.80 1.59
N TYR A 114 -28.76 -15.53 1.30
CA TYR A 114 -29.25 -14.59 2.32
C TYR A 114 -30.52 -15.06 3.03
N SER A 115 -31.51 -15.58 2.31
CA SER A 115 -32.77 -16.09 2.89
C SER A 115 -32.52 -17.25 3.84
N THR A 116 -31.62 -18.18 3.47
CA THR A 116 -31.20 -19.30 4.31
C THR A 116 -30.48 -18.81 5.55
N CYS A 117 -29.51 -17.90 5.39
CA CYS A 117 -28.76 -17.31 6.50
C CYS A 117 -29.68 -16.62 7.50
N LYS A 118 -30.71 -15.91 7.02
CA LYS A 118 -31.67 -15.22 7.87
C LYS A 118 -32.58 -16.16 8.66
N LYS A 119 -32.84 -17.35 8.13
CA LYS A 119 -33.63 -18.40 8.83
C LYS A 119 -32.78 -19.17 9.85
N THR A 120 -31.49 -19.37 9.56
CA THR A 120 -30.59 -20.22 10.39
C THR A 120 -29.85 -19.47 11.46
N THR A 121 -29.77 -18.12 11.41
CA THR A 121 -29.04 -17.31 12.39
C THR A 121 -29.94 -16.29 13.07
N SER A 122 -29.55 -15.89 14.29
CA SER A 122 -30.24 -14.84 15.04
C SER A 122 -29.78 -13.42 14.69
N PHE A 123 -28.84 -13.26 13.75
CA PHE A 123 -28.24 -11.97 13.42
C PHE A 123 -29.20 -11.02 12.74
N ASN A 124 -28.95 -9.71 12.91
CA ASN A 124 -29.61 -8.73 12.07
C ASN A 124 -29.08 -8.77 10.62
N SER A 125 -29.88 -8.27 9.69
CA SER A 125 -29.59 -8.31 8.24
C SER A 125 -28.24 -7.68 7.87
N GLN A 126 -27.85 -6.60 8.54
CA GLN A 126 -26.59 -5.91 8.26
C GLN A 126 -25.38 -6.76 8.65
N VAL A 127 -25.46 -7.51 9.77
CA VAL A 127 -24.39 -8.41 10.21
C VAL A 127 -24.20 -9.56 9.23
N ILE A 128 -25.30 -10.15 8.75
CA ILE A 128 -25.26 -11.20 7.72
C ILE A 128 -24.55 -10.67 6.46
N CYS A 129 -24.96 -9.52 5.94
CA CYS A 129 -24.34 -8.91 4.76
C CYS A 129 -22.83 -8.61 4.95
N ASP A 130 -22.42 -8.18 6.15
CA ASP A 130 -21.01 -7.90 6.43
C ASP A 130 -20.18 -9.19 6.58
N ILE A 131 -20.78 -10.29 7.04
CA ILE A 131 -20.15 -11.63 7.03
C ILE A 131 -20.03 -12.15 5.59
N GLU A 132 -21.07 -12.02 4.75
CA GLU A 132 -21.03 -12.37 3.33
C GLU A 132 -19.88 -11.66 2.60
N ARG A 133 -19.70 -10.34 2.79
CA ARG A 133 -18.57 -9.58 2.23
C ARG A 133 -17.22 -10.14 2.66
N THR A 134 -17.08 -10.47 3.95
CA THR A 134 -15.82 -11.01 4.49
C THR A 134 -15.53 -12.40 3.91
N VAL A 135 -16.56 -13.22 3.71
CA VAL A 135 -16.47 -14.55 3.11
C VAL A 135 -16.06 -14.46 1.64
N VAL A 136 -16.61 -13.53 0.87
CA VAL A 136 -16.25 -13.33 -0.56
C VAL A 136 -14.76 -12.96 -0.71
N GLU A 137 -14.25 -12.11 0.18
CA GLU A 137 -12.84 -11.70 0.20
C GLU A 137 -11.89 -12.83 0.67
N SER A 138 -12.42 -13.85 1.35
CA SER A 138 -11.61 -14.94 1.90
C SER A 138 -11.07 -15.86 0.80
N LYS A 139 -9.80 -16.25 0.93
CA LYS A 139 -9.14 -17.24 0.06
C LYS A 139 -9.22 -18.67 0.59
N GLY A 140 -9.57 -18.84 1.85
CA GLY A 140 -9.67 -20.14 2.52
C GLY A 140 -11.00 -20.82 2.24
N THR A 141 -11.06 -22.12 2.55
CA THR A 141 -12.27 -22.96 2.54
C THR A 141 -12.93 -23.00 3.92
N THR A 142 -12.18 -22.69 4.98
CA THR A 142 -12.66 -22.62 6.37
C THR A 142 -11.98 -21.48 7.12
N VAL A 143 -12.64 -20.99 8.16
CA VAL A 143 -12.09 -19.98 9.09
C VAL A 143 -12.25 -20.45 10.54
N GLN A 144 -11.23 -20.17 11.36
CA GLN A 144 -11.28 -20.43 12.82
C GLN A 144 -11.74 -19.21 13.61
N SER A 145 -11.66 -18.02 13.01
CA SER A 145 -12.09 -16.77 13.61
C SER A 145 -12.46 -15.76 12.53
N ILE A 146 -13.43 -14.92 12.84
CA ILE A 146 -13.86 -13.82 11.94
C ILE A 146 -13.99 -12.53 12.76
N THR A 147 -13.72 -11.39 12.12
CA THR A 147 -14.01 -10.09 12.70
C THR A 147 -15.33 -9.59 12.10
N VAL A 148 -16.36 -9.52 12.93
CA VAL A 148 -17.69 -9.03 12.53
C VAL A 148 -17.64 -7.50 12.48
N LYS A 149 -17.99 -6.91 11.34
CA LYS A 149 -17.97 -5.43 11.11
C LYS A 149 -19.33 -4.83 11.45
N PHE A 150 -19.30 -3.60 11.97
CA PHE A 150 -20.48 -2.81 12.32
C PHE A 150 -20.27 -1.38 11.83
N ASN A 151 -21.25 -0.82 11.15
CA ASN A 151 -21.16 0.47 10.49
C ASN A 151 -22.01 1.53 11.20
N THR A 152 -21.43 2.69 11.47
CA THR A 152 -22.10 3.85 12.06
C THR A 152 -22.84 4.64 10.96
N PRO A 153 -24.08 5.06 11.16
CA PRO A 153 -24.93 4.88 12.35
C PRO A 153 -25.83 3.63 12.29
N ARG A 154 -25.72 2.78 11.27
CA ARG A 154 -26.68 1.69 10.97
C ARG A 154 -26.85 0.69 12.12
N ASN A 155 -25.80 -0.09 12.38
CA ASN A 155 -25.80 -1.12 13.42
C ASN A 155 -24.73 -0.89 14.50
N CYS A 156 -24.13 0.30 14.54
CA CYS A 156 -23.20 0.73 15.58
C CYS A 156 -23.48 2.19 15.97
N LYS A 157 -23.34 2.49 17.25
CA LYS A 157 -23.31 3.85 17.81
C LYS A 157 -22.14 3.98 18.78
N THR A 158 -21.70 5.18 19.00
CA THR A 158 -20.69 5.50 20.02
C THR A 158 -21.18 6.65 20.89
N PHE A 159 -20.92 6.57 22.18
CA PHE A 159 -21.26 7.64 23.11
C PHE A 159 -20.27 7.67 24.27
N ASN A 160 -20.17 8.83 24.91
CA ASN A 160 -19.36 9.04 26.11
C ASN A 160 -20.29 9.18 27.32
N THR A 161 -19.89 8.60 28.41
CA THR A 161 -20.38 8.93 29.75
C THR A 161 -19.30 9.73 30.50
N LYS A 162 -19.58 10.19 31.72
CA LYS A 162 -18.57 10.89 32.54
C LYS A 162 -17.27 10.08 32.74
N SER A 163 -17.36 8.74 32.74
CA SER A 163 -16.23 7.87 33.08
C SER A 163 -15.73 6.99 31.92
N HIS A 164 -16.56 6.71 30.90
CA HIS A 164 -16.24 5.71 29.88
C HIS A 164 -16.71 6.09 28.49
N PHE A 165 -15.93 5.65 27.50
CA PHE A 165 -16.35 5.62 26.09
C PHE A 165 -16.99 4.26 25.79
N PHE A 166 -18.14 4.28 25.14
CA PHE A 166 -18.90 3.08 24.79
C PHE A 166 -18.99 2.93 23.27
N VAL A 167 -18.89 1.69 22.82
CA VAL A 167 -19.25 1.25 21.47
C VAL A 167 -20.48 0.35 21.60
N GLU A 168 -21.59 0.77 21.06
CA GLU A 168 -22.85 0.05 21.07
C GLU A 168 -23.02 -0.70 19.76
N LEU A 169 -23.13 -2.02 19.83
CA LEU A 169 -23.27 -2.92 18.69
C LEU A 169 -24.66 -3.51 18.59
N GLY A 170 -25.30 -3.33 17.44
CA GLY A 170 -26.56 -4.00 17.12
C GLY A 170 -26.27 -5.35 16.45
N ILE A 171 -26.10 -6.37 17.25
CA ILE A 171 -25.77 -7.74 16.78
C ILE A 171 -27.05 -8.46 16.35
N TYR A 172 -28.04 -8.45 17.24
CA TYR A 172 -29.33 -9.10 17.05
C TYR A 172 -30.45 -8.07 16.78
N PRO A 173 -31.56 -8.44 16.14
CA PRO A 173 -32.70 -7.55 15.95
C PRO A 173 -33.20 -6.98 17.30
N ARG A 174 -33.45 -5.68 17.33
CA ARG A 174 -33.94 -4.93 18.51
C ARG A 174 -33.07 -5.04 19.77
N ASN A 175 -31.90 -5.69 19.71
CA ASN A 175 -30.98 -5.84 20.83
C ASN A 175 -29.65 -5.17 20.50
N ARG A 176 -29.30 -4.15 21.28
CA ARG A 176 -28.01 -3.44 21.18
C ARG A 176 -27.20 -3.64 22.44
N ILE A 177 -25.93 -3.93 22.29
CA ILE A 177 -25.01 -4.19 23.39
C ILE A 177 -24.01 -3.05 23.47
N ALA A 178 -24.10 -2.22 24.51
CA ALA A 178 -23.14 -1.16 24.81
C ALA A 178 -21.92 -1.76 25.52
N ILE A 179 -20.75 -1.63 24.92
CA ILE A 179 -19.48 -2.20 25.38
C ILE A 179 -18.58 -1.06 25.85
N PRO A 180 -18.20 -1.00 27.13
CA PRO A 180 -17.25 0.00 27.63
C PRO A 180 -15.84 -0.33 27.14
N ILE A 181 -15.13 0.68 26.69
CA ILE A 181 -13.74 0.59 26.22
C ILE A 181 -12.80 0.91 27.37
N LYS A 182 -11.79 0.08 27.57
CA LYS A 182 -10.77 0.25 28.59
C LYS A 182 -9.86 1.44 28.26
N ALA A 183 -9.72 2.38 29.19
CA ALA A 183 -8.80 3.49 29.09
C ALA A 183 -7.36 2.98 29.16
N ASN A 184 -6.69 2.92 28.00
CA ASN A 184 -5.30 2.49 27.87
C ASN A 184 -4.60 3.24 26.70
N LYS A 185 -3.32 2.94 26.46
CA LYS A 185 -2.53 3.57 25.39
C LYS A 185 -3.17 3.48 24.00
N ASN A 186 -3.87 2.40 23.68
CA ASN A 186 -4.56 2.25 22.41
C ASN A 186 -5.79 3.16 22.31
N TYR A 187 -6.54 3.29 23.41
CA TYR A 187 -7.66 4.22 23.47
C TYR A 187 -7.18 5.68 23.38
N GLN A 188 -6.12 6.06 24.11
CA GLN A 188 -5.50 7.38 23.97
C GLN A 188 -5.10 7.66 22.51
N ARG A 189 -4.42 6.70 21.87
CA ARG A 189 -4.06 6.81 20.44
C ARG A 189 -5.28 6.96 19.53
N PHE A 190 -6.38 6.27 19.82
CA PHE A 190 -7.63 6.42 19.08
C PHE A 190 -8.16 7.86 19.22
N GLN A 191 -8.25 8.37 20.46
CA GLN A 191 -8.68 9.74 20.71
C GLN A 191 -7.78 10.78 20.03
N ASP A 192 -6.45 10.60 20.08
CA ASP A 192 -5.50 11.49 19.43
C ASP A 192 -5.69 11.54 17.91
N LEU A 193 -6.02 10.40 17.31
CA LEU A 193 -6.32 10.37 15.87
C LEU A 193 -7.64 11.07 15.55
N ILE A 194 -8.70 10.87 16.36
CA ILE A 194 -9.95 11.61 16.18
C ILE A 194 -9.71 13.11 16.29
N LYS A 195 -8.97 13.57 17.32
CA LYS A 195 -8.57 15.00 17.46
C LYS A 195 -7.79 15.52 16.25
N LYS A 196 -7.01 14.65 15.57
CA LYS A 196 -6.29 14.97 14.34
C LYS A 196 -7.16 14.88 13.06
N GLY A 197 -8.47 14.78 13.18
CA GLY A 197 -9.41 14.79 12.07
C GLY A 197 -9.55 13.42 11.36
N TRP A 198 -9.20 12.31 12.01
CA TRP A 198 -9.54 10.98 11.51
C TRP A 198 -10.99 10.66 11.84
N THR A 199 -11.69 10.04 10.91
CA THR A 199 -13.09 9.58 11.07
C THR A 199 -13.12 8.08 11.31
N CYS A 200 -14.02 7.64 12.20
CA CYS A 200 -14.25 6.22 12.45
C CYS A 200 -15.72 5.89 12.15
N LYS A 201 -15.98 5.27 11.00
CA LYS A 201 -17.32 4.89 10.56
C LYS A 201 -17.62 3.40 10.73
N THR A 202 -16.61 2.59 11.06
CA THR A 202 -16.74 1.13 11.17
C THR A 202 -16.00 0.63 12.40
N PHE A 203 -16.65 -0.24 13.15
CA PHE A 203 -16.05 -0.99 14.24
C PHE A 203 -16.13 -2.50 13.95
N GLY A 204 -15.16 -3.28 14.43
CA GLY A 204 -15.14 -4.73 14.29
C GLY A 204 -15.08 -5.41 15.64
N LEU A 205 -15.90 -6.43 15.84
CA LEU A 205 -15.80 -7.33 17.00
C LEU A 205 -14.92 -8.51 16.62
N THR A 206 -13.84 -8.72 17.35
CA THR A 206 -12.94 -9.87 17.17
C THR A 206 -13.39 -11.07 18.03
N SER A 207 -12.95 -12.28 17.68
CA SER A 207 -13.19 -13.49 18.49
C SER A 207 -12.62 -13.42 19.91
N ASN A 208 -11.63 -12.52 20.17
CA ASN A 208 -11.09 -12.27 21.50
C ASN A 208 -11.85 -11.15 22.25
N LEU A 209 -13.06 -10.82 21.83
CA LEU A 209 -13.93 -9.77 22.40
C LEU A 209 -13.29 -8.39 22.47
N GLN A 210 -12.37 -8.11 21.56
CA GLN A 210 -11.78 -6.78 21.40
C GLN A 210 -12.48 -6.05 20.27
N ILE A 211 -12.54 -4.74 20.36
CA ILE A 211 -13.10 -3.88 19.32
C ILE A 211 -11.99 -3.33 18.44
N VAL A 212 -12.10 -3.51 17.13
CA VAL A 212 -11.24 -2.86 16.14
C VAL A 212 -11.93 -1.61 15.64
N ALA A 213 -11.35 -0.43 15.89
CA ALA A 213 -11.80 0.81 15.29
C ALA A 213 -11.10 1.00 13.93
N TYR A 214 -11.88 1.08 12.84
CA TYR A 214 -11.37 1.38 11.50
C TYR A 214 -11.50 2.88 11.23
N LEU A 215 -10.36 3.54 11.22
CA LEU A 215 -10.28 4.98 10.99
C LEU A 215 -9.86 5.26 9.55
N SER A 216 -10.43 6.30 8.97
CA SER A 216 -10.05 6.83 7.67
C SER A 216 -9.82 8.33 7.74
N LYS A 217 -8.89 8.82 6.96
CA LYS A 217 -8.64 10.25 6.76
C LYS A 217 -8.31 10.49 5.31
N GLU A 218 -8.93 11.50 4.75
CA GLU A 218 -8.61 12.04 3.44
C GLU A 218 -7.72 13.26 3.62
N LYS A 219 -6.73 13.39 2.77
CA LYS A 219 -5.77 14.48 2.84
C LYS A 219 -5.20 14.76 1.47
N GLU A 220 -5.18 16.01 1.08
CA GLU A 220 -4.42 16.46 -0.07
C GLU A 220 -2.95 16.57 0.30
N ILE A 221 -2.07 15.93 -0.48
CA ILE A 221 -0.62 15.98 -0.26
C ILE A 221 0.01 16.69 -1.44
N LYS A 222 0.62 17.85 -1.19
CA LYS A 222 1.26 18.68 -2.21
C LYS A 222 2.61 18.09 -2.63
N GLN A 223 2.90 18.17 -3.93
CA GLN A 223 4.20 17.78 -4.49
C GLN A 223 5.32 18.67 -3.93
N ARG A 224 6.46 18.06 -3.64
CA ARG A 224 7.66 18.72 -3.15
C ARG A 224 8.64 18.98 -4.28
N LYS A 225 9.66 19.82 -4.03
CA LYS A 225 10.62 20.25 -5.05
C LYS A 225 11.44 19.08 -5.62
N ASN A 226 12.09 18.31 -4.76
CA ASN A 226 13.03 17.25 -5.13
C ASN A 226 12.37 15.85 -5.10
N ILE A 227 13.11 14.82 -5.51
CA ILE A 227 12.66 13.42 -5.46
C ILE A 227 13.71 12.55 -4.76
N LEU A 228 13.25 11.74 -3.82
CA LEU A 228 14.01 10.72 -3.12
C LEU A 228 13.62 9.34 -3.64
N GLY A 229 14.50 8.69 -4.40
CA GLY A 229 14.32 7.32 -4.87
C GLY A 229 14.88 6.30 -3.90
N ILE A 230 14.16 5.19 -3.71
CA ILE A 230 14.55 4.08 -2.83
C ILE A 230 14.61 2.80 -3.64
N ASP A 231 15.77 2.17 -3.67
CA ASP A 231 15.94 0.78 -4.11
C ASP A 231 15.96 -0.15 -2.89
N ILE A 232 15.12 -1.21 -2.94
CA ILE A 232 14.88 -2.10 -1.80
C ILE A 232 15.48 -3.46 -2.07
N ASN A 233 16.63 -3.73 -1.48
CA ASN A 233 17.34 -4.99 -1.60
C ASN A 233 17.30 -5.84 -0.32
N ALA A 234 17.79 -7.11 -0.44
CA ALA A 234 17.88 -8.01 0.70
C ALA A 234 18.90 -7.54 1.76
N LYS A 235 19.95 -6.82 1.34
CA LYS A 235 21.04 -6.37 2.22
C LYS A 235 20.87 -4.95 2.71
N TYR A 236 20.42 -4.05 1.83
CA TYR A 236 20.32 -2.61 2.11
C TYR A 236 19.08 -2.00 1.47
N PHE A 237 18.76 -0.81 1.92
CA PHE A 237 17.90 0.16 1.26
C PHE A 237 18.83 1.25 0.75
N ALA A 238 19.02 1.35 -0.56
CA ALA A 238 19.80 2.42 -1.17
C ALA A 238 18.88 3.62 -1.44
N ILE A 239 19.39 4.82 -1.20
CA ILE A 239 18.63 6.06 -1.28
C ILE A 239 19.41 7.08 -2.08
N SER A 240 18.72 7.74 -3.02
CA SER A 240 19.26 8.86 -3.79
C SER A 240 18.27 10.00 -3.81
N VAL A 241 18.70 11.21 -3.51
CA VAL A 241 17.90 12.45 -3.65
C VAL A 241 18.36 13.19 -4.87
N VAL A 242 17.42 13.59 -5.73
CA VAL A 242 17.67 14.25 -7.01
C VAL A 242 16.88 15.55 -7.09
N SER A 243 17.54 16.63 -7.59
CA SER A 243 16.89 17.90 -7.87
C SER A 243 15.99 17.82 -9.12
N PRO A 244 15.11 18.81 -9.38
CA PRO A 244 14.33 18.89 -10.61
C PRO A 244 15.16 18.87 -11.89
N GLN A 245 16.42 19.35 -11.84
CA GLN A 245 17.38 19.35 -12.93
C GLN A 245 18.15 18.03 -13.05
N GLY A 246 17.84 17.02 -12.20
CA GLY A 246 18.50 15.73 -12.22
C GLY A 246 19.85 15.66 -11.47
N LYS A 247 20.27 16.75 -10.81
CA LYS A 247 21.50 16.73 -9.99
C LYS A 247 21.30 15.89 -8.73
N VAL A 248 22.25 15.00 -8.44
CA VAL A 248 22.27 14.21 -7.21
C VAL A 248 22.63 15.10 -6.02
N LEU A 249 21.73 15.23 -5.06
CA LEU A 249 21.91 16.04 -3.86
C LEU A 249 22.42 15.24 -2.68
N TYR A 250 22.05 13.96 -2.59
CA TYR A 250 22.42 13.09 -1.48
C TYR A 250 22.25 11.61 -1.83
N GLN A 251 23.17 10.77 -1.33
CA GLN A 251 23.06 9.31 -1.44
C GLN A 251 23.49 8.63 -0.14
N THR A 252 22.77 7.58 0.25
CA THR A 252 23.11 6.79 1.45
C THR A 252 22.51 5.38 1.41
N TYR A 253 22.88 4.56 2.40
CA TYR A 253 22.40 3.19 2.57
C TYR A 253 21.91 2.94 3.99
N PHE A 254 20.82 2.19 4.11
CA PHE A 254 20.28 1.70 5.39
C PHE A 254 20.10 0.17 5.37
N GLY A 255 19.94 -0.45 6.54
CA GLY A 255 19.48 -1.84 6.64
C GLY A 255 20.58 -2.90 6.82
N LYS A 256 21.87 -2.58 6.71
CA LYS A 256 22.98 -3.53 6.88
C LYS A 256 22.86 -4.36 8.17
N ARG A 257 22.39 -3.75 9.25
CA ARG A 257 22.16 -4.40 10.56
C ARG A 257 21.06 -5.47 10.50
N ILE A 258 19.98 -5.24 9.72
CA ILE A 258 18.90 -6.23 9.55
C ILE A 258 19.43 -7.48 8.90
N TRP A 259 20.19 -7.34 7.81
CA TRP A 259 20.77 -8.46 7.11
C TRP A 259 21.72 -9.28 7.98
N ALA A 260 22.67 -8.62 8.66
CA ALA A 260 23.63 -9.28 9.55
C ALA A 260 22.95 -10.08 10.66
N LYS A 261 21.92 -9.51 11.31
CA LYS A 261 21.15 -10.20 12.37
C LYS A 261 20.36 -11.38 11.81
N ARG A 262 19.72 -11.22 10.65
CA ARG A 262 18.96 -12.32 10.02
C ARG A 262 19.86 -13.46 9.60
N LYS A 263 21.08 -13.20 9.12
CA LYS A 263 22.09 -14.24 8.83
C LYS A 263 22.42 -15.07 10.08
N LYS A 264 22.62 -14.42 11.25
CA LYS A 264 22.85 -15.11 12.54
C LYS A 264 21.61 -15.94 12.96
N ILE A 265 20.41 -15.38 12.85
CA ILE A 265 19.15 -16.07 13.18
C ILE A 265 18.94 -17.30 12.31
N MET A 266 19.31 -17.25 11.04
CA MET A 266 19.21 -18.41 10.14
C MET A 266 20.05 -19.59 10.57
N LYS A 267 21.33 -19.35 10.96
CA LYS A 267 22.19 -20.40 11.48
C LYS A 267 21.58 -21.05 12.72
N ARG A 268 21.07 -20.22 13.65
CA ARG A 268 20.40 -20.72 14.86
C ARG A 268 19.09 -21.47 14.56
N ARG A 269 18.32 -21.02 13.54
CA ARG A 269 17.10 -21.73 13.13
C ARG A 269 17.41 -23.12 12.60
N ALA A 270 18.41 -23.27 11.75
CA ALA A 270 18.83 -24.57 11.22
C ALA A 270 19.18 -25.55 12.38
N LEU A 271 19.96 -25.07 13.35
CA LEU A 271 20.28 -25.86 14.55
C LEU A 271 19.03 -26.25 15.36
N LEU A 272 18.10 -25.33 15.60
CA LEU A 272 16.88 -25.64 16.35
C LEU A 272 15.94 -26.56 15.59
N GLN A 273 15.98 -26.55 14.26
CA GLN A 273 15.23 -27.49 13.42
C GLN A 273 15.81 -28.89 13.49
N SER A 274 17.15 -29.06 13.46
CA SER A 274 17.77 -30.38 13.62
C SER A 274 17.52 -30.98 15.02
N LEU A 275 17.31 -30.13 16.04
CA LEU A 275 16.99 -30.56 17.40
C LEU A 275 15.47 -30.68 17.67
N ASN A 276 14.61 -30.56 16.66
CA ASN A 276 13.16 -30.59 16.77
C ASN A 276 12.56 -29.65 17.85
N ALA A 277 13.27 -28.56 18.19
CA ALA A 277 12.95 -27.65 19.29
C ALA A 277 11.83 -26.64 18.91
N THR A 278 10.60 -27.12 18.73
CA THR A 278 9.45 -26.35 18.20
C THR A 278 9.11 -25.09 19.01
N LYS A 279 9.08 -25.16 20.34
CA LYS A 279 8.81 -24.00 21.23
C LYS A 279 9.89 -22.93 21.05
N LYS A 280 11.18 -23.30 21.02
CA LYS A 280 12.31 -22.37 20.79
C LYS A 280 12.29 -21.78 19.38
N LEU A 281 11.87 -22.54 18.36
CA LEU A 281 11.66 -22.05 16.99
C LEU A 281 10.58 -20.98 16.91
N LYS A 282 9.43 -21.17 17.57
CA LYS A 282 8.34 -20.19 17.64
C LYS A 282 8.82 -18.88 18.29
N THR A 283 9.54 -18.97 19.40
CA THR A 283 10.11 -17.81 20.09
C THR A 283 11.14 -17.07 19.19
N LEU A 284 12.02 -17.81 18.51
CA LEU A 284 13.01 -17.23 17.60
C LEU A 284 12.36 -16.49 16.44
N ARG A 285 11.28 -17.06 15.86
CA ARG A 285 10.48 -16.44 14.79
C ARG A 285 9.85 -15.12 15.24
N ASN A 286 9.29 -15.07 16.44
CA ASN A 286 8.69 -13.85 16.99
C ASN A 286 9.76 -12.77 17.21
N ARG A 287 10.89 -13.13 17.83
CA ARG A 287 12.04 -12.20 18.03
C ARG A 287 12.57 -11.64 16.70
N GLU A 288 12.69 -12.48 15.65
CA GLU A 288 13.09 -12.01 14.32
C GLU A 288 12.09 -11.01 13.75
N ARG A 289 10.81 -11.34 13.81
CA ARG A 289 9.73 -10.48 13.31
C ARG A 289 9.74 -9.11 13.99
N ASP A 290 9.85 -9.09 15.31
CA ASP A 290 9.80 -7.86 16.10
C ASP A 290 11.08 -7.02 15.90
N PHE A 291 12.24 -7.66 15.81
CA PHE A 291 13.50 -6.99 15.46
C PHE A 291 13.42 -6.33 14.08
N VAL A 292 12.94 -7.05 13.06
CA VAL A 292 12.79 -6.52 11.69
C VAL A 292 11.82 -5.34 11.71
N LYS A 293 10.66 -5.48 12.36
CA LYS A 293 9.65 -4.42 12.47
C LYS A 293 10.22 -3.13 13.08
N THR A 294 10.94 -3.26 14.20
CA THR A 294 11.53 -2.11 14.91
C THR A 294 12.58 -1.41 14.04
N ASN A 295 13.50 -2.18 13.42
CA ASN A 295 14.54 -1.60 12.58
C ASN A 295 13.97 -0.97 11.29
N LEU A 296 12.95 -1.56 10.67
CA LEU A 296 12.26 -0.93 9.53
C LEU A 296 11.64 0.41 9.93
N GLY A 297 11.01 0.47 11.12
CA GLY A 297 10.45 1.73 11.63
C GLY A 297 11.52 2.80 11.86
N GLN A 298 12.72 2.42 12.29
CA GLN A 298 13.88 3.33 12.43
C GLN A 298 14.37 3.81 11.07
N ILE A 299 14.56 2.89 10.10
CA ILE A 299 14.98 3.23 8.74
C ILE A 299 14.00 4.20 8.09
N VAL A 300 12.70 3.90 8.15
CA VAL A 300 11.68 4.80 7.58
C VAL A 300 11.72 6.16 8.25
N ARG A 301 11.95 6.25 9.56
CA ARG A 301 12.10 7.53 10.26
C ARG A 301 13.26 8.36 9.69
N GLU A 302 14.42 7.74 9.44
CA GLU A 302 15.56 8.43 8.85
C GLU A 302 15.28 8.85 7.39
N ILE A 303 14.59 8.01 6.61
CA ILE A 303 14.14 8.36 5.26
C ILE A 303 13.22 9.58 5.27
N ILE A 304 12.25 9.62 6.17
CA ILE A 304 11.36 10.77 6.33
C ILE A 304 12.13 12.04 6.69
N LYS A 305 13.12 11.96 7.60
CA LYS A 305 13.98 13.11 7.95
C LYS A 305 14.74 13.62 6.71
N ILE A 306 15.32 12.70 5.91
CA ILE A 306 16.02 13.08 4.68
C ILE A 306 15.06 13.73 3.69
N ALA A 307 13.89 13.13 3.45
CA ALA A 307 12.88 13.68 2.56
C ALA A 307 12.42 15.07 3.00
N THR A 308 12.24 15.29 4.31
CA THR A 308 11.89 16.62 4.85
C THR A 308 13.04 17.61 4.71
N LYS A 309 14.29 17.19 5.01
CA LYS A 309 15.48 18.07 4.90
C LYS A 309 15.69 18.59 3.48
N TYR A 310 15.47 17.73 2.49
CA TYR A 310 15.70 18.03 1.08
C TYR A 310 14.42 18.46 0.35
N ASP A 311 13.30 18.65 1.06
CA ASP A 311 11.98 18.94 0.46
C ASP A 311 11.70 18.01 -0.73
N ALA A 312 11.67 16.68 -0.48
CA ALA A 312 11.60 15.67 -1.51
C ALA A 312 10.36 14.80 -1.40
N ASP A 313 9.72 14.50 -2.54
CA ASP A 313 8.79 13.38 -2.68
C ASP A 313 9.54 12.06 -2.53
N ILE A 314 8.89 11.05 -1.99
CA ILE A 314 9.49 9.71 -1.91
C ILE A 314 8.98 8.84 -3.05
N SER A 315 9.89 8.06 -3.66
CA SER A 315 9.58 7.15 -4.76
C SER A 315 10.14 5.77 -4.52
N ILE A 316 9.32 4.74 -4.77
CA ILE A 316 9.69 3.33 -4.67
C ILE A 316 9.26 2.57 -5.92
N GLU A 317 9.89 1.43 -6.18
CA GLU A 317 9.51 0.55 -7.27
C GLU A 317 8.21 -0.21 -7.00
N LYS A 318 7.42 -0.44 -8.06
CA LYS A 318 6.31 -1.39 -8.06
C LYS A 318 6.85 -2.81 -8.21
N LEU A 319 7.23 -3.42 -7.10
CA LEU A 319 7.68 -4.81 -7.14
C LEU A 319 6.47 -5.75 -7.37
N LYS A 320 6.49 -6.46 -8.49
CA LYS A 320 5.54 -7.55 -8.79
C LYS A 320 5.89 -8.78 -7.94
N ARG A 321 4.94 -9.70 -7.78
CA ARG A 321 5.25 -11.01 -7.19
C ARG A 321 6.33 -11.68 -8.01
N PHE A 322 7.41 -12.09 -7.36
CA PHE A 322 8.48 -12.84 -8.02
C PHE A 322 7.99 -14.23 -8.38
N ASN A 323 8.13 -14.61 -9.63
CA ASN A 323 7.97 -16.00 -10.03
C ASN A 323 9.14 -16.83 -9.47
N PRO A 324 8.90 -18.05 -8.98
CA PRO A 324 9.95 -18.90 -8.44
C PRO A 324 11.00 -19.22 -9.52
N LYS A 325 12.26 -18.84 -9.26
CA LYS A 325 13.39 -19.06 -10.17
C LYS A 325 14.44 -20.04 -9.62
N GLY A 326 14.08 -20.80 -8.57
CA GLY A 326 14.99 -21.76 -7.92
C GLY A 326 15.14 -21.52 -6.42
N LYS A 327 15.48 -22.59 -5.68
CA LYS A 327 15.48 -22.61 -4.19
C LYS A 327 16.36 -21.54 -3.56
N ARG A 328 17.58 -21.29 -4.07
CA ARG A 328 18.53 -20.31 -3.52
C ARG A 328 18.05 -18.88 -3.74
N PHE A 329 17.57 -18.55 -4.94
CA PHE A 329 17.05 -17.23 -5.30
C PHE A 329 15.82 -16.90 -4.47
N ASN A 330 14.83 -17.80 -4.44
CA ASN A 330 13.60 -17.63 -3.67
C ASN A 330 13.87 -17.41 -2.19
N LYS A 331 14.83 -18.15 -1.60
CA LYS A 331 15.25 -18.00 -0.20
C LYS A 331 15.82 -16.61 0.10
N THR A 332 16.44 -15.95 -0.86
CA THR A 332 16.96 -14.58 -0.72
C THR A 332 15.88 -13.54 -0.89
N VAL A 333 15.07 -13.65 -1.93
CA VAL A 333 13.99 -12.70 -2.27
C VAL A 333 12.89 -12.69 -1.21
N MET A 334 12.48 -13.84 -0.70
CA MET A 334 11.47 -13.94 0.37
C MET A 334 11.90 -13.27 1.70
N ARG A 335 13.19 -12.90 1.82
CA ARG A 335 13.72 -12.19 2.99
C ARG A 335 13.68 -10.68 2.84
N ILE A 336 13.41 -10.16 1.65
CA ILE A 336 13.23 -8.72 1.46
C ILE A 336 11.93 -8.36 2.18
N PRO A 337 11.96 -7.51 3.21
CA PRO A 337 10.76 -7.16 3.97
C PRO A 337 9.95 -6.08 3.25
N PHE A 338 9.82 -6.19 1.91
CA PHE A 338 9.26 -5.18 1.03
C PHE A 338 7.86 -4.73 1.45
N TYR A 339 6.94 -5.69 1.60
CA TYR A 339 5.55 -5.38 1.94
C TYR A 339 5.44 -4.63 3.28
N ARG A 340 6.18 -5.10 4.29
CA ARG A 340 6.19 -4.47 5.62
C ARG A 340 6.81 -3.08 5.59
N PHE A 341 7.91 -2.93 4.85
CA PHE A 341 8.56 -1.64 4.65
C PHE A 341 7.61 -0.66 3.97
N LYS A 342 6.98 -1.07 2.85
CA LYS A 342 6.01 -0.27 2.12
C LYS A 342 4.88 0.20 3.02
N GLN A 343 4.26 -0.69 3.80
CA GLN A 343 3.18 -0.32 4.73
C GLN A 343 3.60 0.74 5.77
N ILE A 344 4.81 0.59 6.35
CA ILE A 344 5.32 1.55 7.32
C ILE A 344 5.62 2.89 6.63
N LEU A 345 6.19 2.84 5.43
CA LEU A 345 6.53 4.02 4.64
C LEU A 345 5.27 4.80 4.24
N GLU A 346 4.26 4.14 3.67
CA GLU A 346 2.97 4.74 3.31
C GLU A 346 2.35 5.49 4.50
N GLN A 347 2.29 4.84 5.66
CA GLN A 347 1.75 5.46 6.88
C GLN A 347 2.55 6.69 7.31
N ARG A 348 3.88 6.63 7.23
CA ARG A 348 4.75 7.74 7.64
C ARG A 348 4.76 8.87 6.63
N CYS A 349 4.71 8.58 5.34
CA CYS A 349 4.57 9.59 4.29
C CYS A 349 3.27 10.38 4.50
N PHE A 350 2.15 9.69 4.68
CA PHE A 350 0.87 10.31 4.95
C PHE A 350 0.89 11.19 6.23
N ASP A 351 1.53 10.71 7.32
CA ASP A 351 1.63 11.46 8.58
C ASP A 351 2.44 12.75 8.46
N ASN A 352 3.39 12.81 7.53
CA ASN A 352 4.34 13.91 7.37
C ASN A 352 4.12 14.75 6.09
N ASP A 353 2.98 14.60 5.43
CA ASP A 353 2.66 15.33 4.19
C ASP A 353 3.70 15.15 3.09
N ILE A 354 4.17 13.90 2.91
CA ILE A 354 5.15 13.56 1.90
C ILE A 354 4.46 12.70 0.85
N PRO A 355 4.43 13.10 -0.43
CA PRO A 355 3.94 12.26 -1.51
C PRO A 355 4.75 10.98 -1.64
N LEU A 356 4.06 9.84 -1.81
CA LEU A 356 4.70 8.56 -2.09
C LEU A 356 4.36 8.09 -3.51
N ASN A 357 5.33 8.16 -4.40
CA ASN A 357 5.20 7.76 -5.79
C ASN A 357 5.62 6.29 -5.97
N ILE A 358 4.85 5.54 -6.77
CA ILE A 358 5.18 4.16 -7.12
C ILE A 358 5.50 4.12 -8.60
N VAL A 359 6.76 3.84 -8.93
CA VAL A 359 7.24 3.76 -10.31
C VAL A 359 7.40 2.32 -10.77
N ASP A 360 7.27 2.08 -12.08
CA ASP A 360 7.50 0.75 -12.64
C ASP A 360 8.96 0.34 -12.51
N SER A 361 9.23 -0.93 -12.17
CA SER A 361 10.57 -1.46 -11.95
C SER A 361 11.32 -1.84 -13.24
N TRP A 362 10.70 -1.62 -14.41
CA TRP A 362 11.29 -1.99 -15.69
C TRP A 362 12.59 -1.22 -15.92
N HIS A 363 13.69 -1.95 -16.13
CA HIS A 363 15.06 -1.48 -16.41
C HIS A 363 15.74 -0.57 -15.37
N THR A 364 15.18 -0.32 -14.19
CA THR A 364 15.82 0.49 -13.13
C THR A 364 17.20 -0.04 -12.73
N SER A 365 17.38 -1.35 -12.70
CA SER A 365 18.68 -2.00 -12.39
C SER A 365 19.62 -2.17 -13.59
N LYS A 366 19.14 -1.94 -14.84
CA LYS A 366 19.94 -2.12 -16.07
C LYS A 366 20.31 -0.81 -16.76
N TRP A 367 19.71 0.29 -16.40
CA TRP A 367 19.96 1.61 -16.98
C TRP A 367 21.28 2.19 -16.49
N CYS A 368 22.07 2.76 -17.41
CA CYS A 368 23.30 3.48 -17.08
C CYS A 368 23.01 4.97 -16.93
N SER A 369 23.30 5.53 -15.75
CA SER A 369 23.10 6.97 -15.50
C SER A 369 24.06 7.88 -16.27
N HIS A 370 25.16 7.37 -16.83
CA HIS A 370 26.13 8.14 -17.57
C HIS A 370 25.76 8.27 -19.06
N CYS A 371 25.56 7.14 -19.75
CA CYS A 371 25.33 7.17 -21.21
C CYS A 371 23.88 6.92 -21.60
N GLY A 372 22.96 6.73 -20.64
CA GLY A 372 21.54 6.42 -20.88
C GLY A 372 21.28 5.01 -21.43
N ALA A 373 22.32 4.23 -21.74
CA ALA A 373 22.14 2.89 -22.29
C ALA A 373 21.48 1.93 -21.29
N VAL A 374 20.65 1.02 -21.79
CA VAL A 374 20.11 -0.11 -21.03
C VAL A 374 20.80 -1.39 -21.50
N GLY A 375 21.42 -2.11 -20.61
CA GLY A 375 22.17 -3.30 -20.96
C GLY A 375 22.45 -4.25 -19.81
N ASN A 376 23.17 -5.33 -20.10
CA ASN A 376 23.60 -6.33 -19.14
C ASN A 376 24.93 -5.90 -18.49
N GLY A 377 24.90 -4.77 -17.78
CA GLY A 377 26.08 -4.22 -17.11
C GLY A 377 26.42 -4.87 -15.76
N HIS A 378 25.71 -5.92 -15.34
CA HIS A 378 26.05 -6.60 -14.08
C HIS A 378 27.28 -7.47 -14.25
N ASN A 379 28.23 -7.30 -13.35
CA ASN A 379 29.37 -8.22 -13.24
C ASN A 379 28.86 -9.59 -12.75
N SER A 380 29.17 -10.66 -13.48
CA SER A 380 28.76 -12.04 -13.14
C SER A 380 29.32 -12.53 -11.80
N THR A 381 30.50 -12.04 -11.41
CA THR A 381 31.18 -12.40 -10.17
C THR A 381 30.82 -11.47 -9.00
N ASN A 382 30.51 -10.21 -9.29
CA ASN A 382 30.14 -9.22 -8.26
C ASN A 382 28.86 -8.45 -8.64
N TYR A 383 27.69 -8.95 -8.25
CA TYR A 383 26.41 -8.31 -8.50
C TYR A 383 26.23 -6.93 -7.85
N SER A 384 27.08 -6.55 -6.90
CA SER A 384 27.08 -5.20 -6.33
C SER A 384 27.70 -4.16 -7.25
N LEU A 385 28.39 -4.58 -8.32
CA LEU A 385 29.08 -3.74 -9.28
C LEU A 385 28.35 -3.77 -10.63
N PHE A 386 28.04 -2.59 -11.13
CA PHE A 386 27.51 -2.38 -12.47
C PHE A 386 28.64 -1.81 -13.35
N LYS A 387 28.95 -2.48 -14.45
CA LYS A 387 29.91 -2.01 -15.45
C LYS A 387 29.17 -1.77 -16.76
N CYS A 388 29.22 -0.55 -17.27
CA CYS A 388 28.63 -0.20 -18.57
C CYS A 388 29.67 -0.34 -19.68
N LYS A 389 29.20 -0.58 -20.92
CA LYS A 389 30.08 -0.55 -22.10
C LYS A 389 30.73 0.82 -22.34
N CYS A 390 30.16 1.92 -21.80
CA CYS A 390 30.76 3.26 -21.86
C CYS A 390 31.94 3.45 -20.90
N GLY A 391 32.36 2.41 -20.18
CA GLY A 391 33.47 2.46 -19.21
C GLY A 391 33.02 2.76 -17.76
N GLN A 392 31.81 3.30 -17.55
CA GLN A 392 31.37 3.63 -16.20
C GLN A 392 31.21 2.38 -15.32
N THR A 393 31.78 2.45 -14.12
CA THR A 393 31.69 1.42 -13.10
C THR A 393 31.13 2.04 -11.82
N VAL A 394 29.95 1.54 -11.35
CA VAL A 394 29.26 2.08 -10.17
C VAL A 394 28.66 0.97 -9.33
N ASN A 395 28.34 1.27 -8.07
CA ASN A 395 27.56 0.36 -7.23
C ASN A 395 26.14 0.21 -7.78
N SER A 396 25.68 -1.03 -8.00
CA SER A 396 24.40 -1.34 -8.63
C SER A 396 23.20 -0.84 -7.82
N ASP A 397 23.24 -0.90 -6.49
CA ASP A 397 22.15 -0.47 -5.62
C ASP A 397 22.02 1.07 -5.61
N ARG A 398 23.18 1.78 -5.56
CA ARG A 398 23.23 3.25 -5.66
C ARG A 398 22.65 3.74 -6.99
N LYS A 399 23.05 3.09 -8.08
CA LYS A 399 22.54 3.37 -9.42
C LYS A 399 21.03 3.08 -9.53
N ALA A 400 20.56 1.96 -8.95
CA ALA A 400 19.14 1.61 -8.99
C ALA A 400 18.28 2.62 -8.22
N SER A 401 18.71 3.09 -7.03
CA SER A 401 17.99 4.13 -6.29
C SER A 401 17.94 5.46 -7.06
N LEU A 402 19.02 5.81 -7.77
CA LEU A 402 19.06 6.96 -8.66
C LEU A 402 18.08 6.80 -9.83
N ALA A 403 18.04 5.61 -10.47
CA ALA A 403 17.11 5.31 -11.55
C ALA A 403 15.64 5.44 -11.11
N VAL A 404 15.32 5.01 -9.88
CA VAL A 404 13.98 5.19 -9.30
C VAL A 404 13.63 6.67 -9.13
N ALA A 405 14.57 7.50 -8.64
CA ALA A 405 14.35 8.93 -8.47
C ALA A 405 14.17 9.64 -9.82
N VAL A 406 15.06 9.39 -10.78
CA VAL A 406 15.00 9.98 -12.13
C VAL A 406 13.72 9.56 -12.84
N LYS A 407 13.34 8.27 -12.78
CA LYS A 407 12.10 7.78 -13.36
C LYS A 407 10.88 8.50 -12.81
N SER A 408 10.84 8.72 -11.49
CA SER A 408 9.76 9.47 -10.86
C SER A 408 9.74 10.94 -11.27
N LEU A 409 10.91 11.57 -11.41
CA LEU A 409 11.03 12.94 -11.92
C LEU A 409 10.48 13.08 -13.34
N LEU A 410 10.84 12.15 -14.22
CA LEU A 410 10.35 12.14 -15.60
C LEU A 410 8.83 11.92 -15.65
N VAL A 411 8.28 10.98 -14.89
CA VAL A 411 6.81 10.78 -14.78
C VAL A 411 6.11 12.04 -14.29
N ARG A 412 6.70 12.74 -13.32
CA ARG A 412 6.15 13.99 -12.78
C ARG A 412 6.09 15.11 -13.83
N ASN A 413 7.13 15.23 -14.64
CA ASN A 413 7.26 16.30 -15.62
C ASN A 413 6.46 16.04 -16.92
N LYS A 414 6.17 14.79 -17.25
CA LYS A 414 5.46 14.39 -18.47
C LYS A 414 4.18 13.61 -18.09
N HIS A 415 3.09 14.32 -17.89
CA HIS A 415 1.84 13.85 -17.33
C HIS A 415 1.14 12.68 -18.05
N ASN A 416 1.49 12.38 -19.32
CA ASN A 416 0.77 11.41 -20.15
C ASN A 416 1.51 10.12 -20.44
N LEU A 417 2.64 9.85 -19.79
CA LEU A 417 3.41 8.63 -20.04
C LEU A 417 2.96 7.49 -19.10
N SER A 418 2.57 6.36 -19.69
CA SER A 418 2.39 5.15 -18.90
C SER A 418 3.72 4.73 -18.29
N ASN A 419 3.71 4.25 -17.04
CA ASN A 419 4.92 3.81 -16.34
C ASN A 419 5.68 2.69 -17.07
N SER A 420 4.99 1.91 -17.92
CA SER A 420 5.57 0.80 -18.69
C SER A 420 6.28 1.23 -19.96
N ALA A 421 5.88 2.36 -20.56
CA ALA A 421 6.45 2.87 -21.81
C ALA A 421 7.57 3.90 -21.60
N PHE A 422 7.99 4.09 -20.35
CA PHE A 422 8.82 5.19 -19.93
C PHE A 422 10.26 5.12 -20.44
N PHE A 423 10.85 3.92 -20.51
CA PHE A 423 12.14 3.66 -21.10
C PHE A 423 11.95 2.82 -22.38
N GLN A 424 12.00 3.44 -23.53
CA GLN A 424 12.04 2.73 -24.82
C GLN A 424 13.48 2.48 -25.25
N PHE A 425 13.72 1.33 -25.83
CA PHE A 425 15.02 0.93 -26.33
C PHE A 425 15.15 1.39 -27.79
N THR A 426 15.92 2.41 -28.05
CA THR A 426 16.23 2.86 -29.42
C THR A 426 17.75 2.88 -29.58
N ASN A 427 18.29 2.03 -30.46
CA ASN A 427 19.73 1.93 -30.78
C ASN A 427 20.62 1.73 -29.53
N GLY A 428 20.18 0.90 -28.56
CA GLY A 428 20.94 0.61 -27.35
C GLY A 428 20.90 1.73 -26.30
N ARG A 429 20.18 2.81 -26.53
CA ARG A 429 19.98 3.92 -25.58
C ARG A 429 18.53 3.95 -25.11
N VAL A 430 18.34 4.45 -23.89
CA VAL A 430 17.00 4.66 -23.34
C VAL A 430 16.52 6.01 -23.86
N SER A 431 15.42 6.00 -24.59
CA SER A 431 14.67 7.19 -24.93
C SER A 431 13.36 7.25 -24.14
N VAL A 432 12.92 8.44 -23.79
CA VAL A 432 11.62 8.65 -23.17
C VAL A 432 10.61 8.82 -24.31
N ASN A 433 9.98 7.72 -24.75
CA ASN A 433 8.97 7.71 -25.83
C ASN A 433 9.39 8.45 -27.11
N GLY A 434 10.64 8.34 -27.54
CA GLY A 434 11.14 9.04 -28.72
C GLY A 434 11.30 10.55 -28.53
N LEU A 435 11.16 11.08 -27.32
CA LEU A 435 11.15 12.51 -27.00
C LEU A 435 12.42 13.00 -26.30
N LEU A 436 13.57 12.37 -26.53
CA LEU A 436 14.85 13.07 -26.35
C LEU A 436 15.02 14.01 -27.54
N ARG A 437 14.31 15.13 -27.52
CA ARG A 437 14.71 16.29 -28.31
C ARG A 437 16.02 16.83 -27.74
N SER A 438 16.84 17.40 -28.57
CA SER A 438 18.12 18.07 -28.24
C SER A 438 18.04 19.11 -27.11
N ASP A 439 16.85 19.52 -26.73
CA ASP A 439 16.56 20.54 -25.73
C ASP A 439 16.27 19.97 -24.32
N ASP A 440 16.26 18.64 -24.13
CA ASP A 440 16.18 18.00 -22.81
C ASP A 440 17.56 17.98 -22.11
N VAL A 441 18.17 19.16 -22.01
CA VAL A 441 19.50 19.46 -21.45
C VAL A 441 19.69 18.88 -20.04
N GLY A 442 18.60 18.73 -19.26
CA GLY A 442 18.65 18.15 -17.90
C GLY A 442 19.07 16.69 -17.84
N LEU A 443 18.71 15.85 -18.84
CA LEU A 443 19.08 14.43 -18.83
C LEU A 443 20.51 14.19 -19.29
N ASN A 444 21.01 14.99 -20.22
CA ASN A 444 22.41 14.95 -20.63
C ASN A 444 23.34 15.49 -19.53
N GLN A 445 22.91 16.48 -18.73
CA GLN A 445 23.68 16.99 -17.59
C GLN A 445 23.75 15.98 -16.42
N ILE A 446 22.74 15.12 -16.20
CA ILE A 446 22.83 14.02 -15.23
C ILE A 446 23.98 13.06 -15.60
N ALA A 447 24.21 12.84 -16.91
CA ALA A 447 25.28 11.98 -17.39
C ALA A 447 26.67 12.61 -17.23
N VAL A 448 26.78 13.92 -17.46
CA VAL A 448 28.08 14.65 -17.46
C VAL A 448 28.56 14.99 -16.04
N GLN A 449 27.67 15.38 -15.12
CA GLN A 449 28.05 15.81 -13.77
C GLN A 449 28.53 14.65 -12.87
N HIS A 450 28.17 13.39 -13.16
CA HIS A 450 28.70 12.23 -12.43
C HIS A 450 30.15 11.88 -12.80
N SER A 451 30.64 12.26 -13.98
CA SER A 451 32.05 12.03 -14.34
C SER A 451 33.00 12.91 -13.55
N ASN A 452 32.58 14.13 -13.16
CA ASN A 452 33.44 15.09 -12.47
C ASN A 452 33.51 14.87 -10.96
N GLN A 453 32.45 14.31 -10.31
CA GLN A 453 32.48 14.04 -8.86
C GLN A 453 33.19 12.73 -8.47
N SER A 454 33.41 11.78 -9.41
CA SER A 454 34.20 10.59 -9.15
C SER A 454 35.71 10.82 -9.25
N MET A 455 36.15 11.96 -9.74
CA MET A 455 37.57 12.35 -9.76
C MET A 455 38.02 13.17 -8.54
N GLU A 456 37.10 13.74 -7.76
CA GLU A 456 37.43 14.54 -6.57
C GLU A 456 37.34 13.77 -5.24
N SER A 457 37.06 12.45 -5.27
CA SER A 457 36.93 11.60 -4.08
C SER A 457 37.83 10.36 -4.13
N GLN A 458 39.01 10.47 -4.74
CA GLN A 458 40.08 9.52 -4.56
C GLN A 458 41.17 10.10 -3.63
#